data_eaf4135ac3147e6da0d71a9a6d20b6bd
#
_entry.id   eaf4135ac3147e6da0d71a9a6d20b6bd
#
_cell.length_a   1.000
_cell.length_b   1.000
_cell.length_c   1.000
_cell.angle_alpha   90.00
_cell.angle_beta   90.00
_cell.angle_gamma   90.00
#
_symmetry.space_group_name_H-M   'P 1'
#
loop_
_entity.id
_entity.type
_entity.pdbx_description
1 polymer ?
#
loop_
_entity_poly.entity_id
_entity_poly.type
_entity_poly.pdbx_seq_one_letter_code
_entity_poly.pdbx_strand_id
1 'polypeptide(L)' 'MTNLPAPGAVAQLASFLQQHPWWSAFWDKRAGVWRVAEDDPDSDLYAESADAAEVLSYMAVHS' A
#
# COMPACT_ATOMS: atom_id res chain seq x y z
N MET A 1 11.10 -18.04 -9.56
CA MET A 1 10.53 -17.63 -8.26
C MET A 1 9.63 -16.44 -8.45
N THR A 2 8.44 -16.48 -7.87
CA THR A 2 7.52 -15.37 -7.93
C THR A 2 7.70 -14.48 -6.69
N ASN A 3 7.73 -13.17 -6.89
CA ASN A 3 7.74 -12.22 -5.78
C ASN A 3 6.32 -12.09 -5.25
N LEU A 4 6.05 -12.79 -4.15
CA LEU A 4 4.75 -12.73 -3.51
C LEU A 4 4.83 -11.92 -2.21
N PRO A 5 3.79 -11.14 -1.89
CA PRO A 5 3.77 -10.42 -0.62
C PRO A 5 3.59 -11.39 0.55
N ALA A 6 4.06 -10.98 1.73
CA ALA A 6 3.84 -11.77 2.94
C ALA A 6 2.34 -11.79 3.27
N PRO A 7 1.76 -12.94 3.68
CA PRO A 7 0.33 -13.01 3.98
C PRO A 7 -0.11 -12.04 5.08
N GLY A 8 0.72 -11.84 6.10
CA GLY A 8 0.42 -10.88 7.16
C GLY A 8 0.34 -9.45 6.65
N ALA A 9 1.22 -9.09 5.71
CA ALA A 9 1.22 -7.77 5.09
C ALA A 9 -0.07 -7.54 4.30
N VAL A 10 -0.51 -8.54 3.55
CA VAL A 10 -1.76 -8.45 2.78
C VAL A 10 -2.94 -8.17 3.71
N ALA A 11 -3.02 -8.91 4.83
CA ALA A 11 -4.10 -8.74 5.80
C ALA A 11 -4.08 -7.35 6.43
N GLN A 12 -2.89 -6.85 6.80
CA GLN A 12 -2.76 -5.53 7.40
C GLN A 12 -3.18 -4.42 6.44
N LEU A 13 -2.74 -4.52 5.19
CA LEU A 13 -3.12 -3.54 4.17
C LEU A 13 -4.61 -3.58 3.89
N ALA A 14 -5.20 -4.77 3.78
CA ALA A 14 -6.63 -4.91 3.54
C ALA A 14 -7.44 -4.27 4.68
N SER A 15 -7.03 -4.49 5.92
CA SER A 15 -7.70 -3.91 7.08
C SER A 15 -7.62 -2.38 7.07
N PHE A 16 -6.46 -1.84 6.76
CA PHE A 16 -6.29 -0.38 6.66
C PHE A 16 -7.18 0.20 5.58
N LEU A 17 -7.20 -0.43 4.40
CA LEU A 17 -7.97 0.09 3.26
C LEU A 17 -9.48 0.02 3.51
N GLN A 18 -9.97 -0.93 4.29
CA GLN A 18 -11.37 -0.98 4.67
C GLN A 18 -11.77 0.24 5.49
N GLN A 19 -10.88 0.71 6.34
CA GLN A 19 -11.12 1.88 7.18
C GLN A 19 -10.82 3.19 6.47
N HIS A 20 -10.03 3.13 5.38
CA HIS A 20 -9.59 4.30 4.63
C HIS A 20 -9.83 4.06 3.14
N PRO A 21 -11.10 4.00 2.68
CA PRO A 21 -11.41 3.58 1.31
C PRO A 21 -10.92 4.55 0.23
N TRP A 22 -10.44 5.72 0.62
CA TRP A 22 -9.86 6.68 -0.33
C TRP A 22 -8.40 6.38 -0.68
N TRP A 23 -7.83 5.31 -0.11
CA TRP A 23 -6.49 4.84 -0.48
C TRP A 23 -6.59 3.59 -1.34
N SER A 24 -5.64 3.45 -2.27
CA SER A 24 -5.47 2.25 -3.08
C SER A 24 -4.10 1.67 -2.86
N ALA A 25 -4.00 0.34 -2.84
CA ALA A 25 -2.72 -0.34 -2.71
C ALA A 25 -2.71 -1.55 -3.62
N PHE A 26 -1.56 -1.83 -4.24
CA PHE A 26 -1.38 -3.06 -4.99
C PHE A 26 0.07 -3.53 -4.91
N TRP A 27 0.25 -4.82 -5.14
CA TRP A 27 1.57 -5.44 -5.14
C TRP A 27 2.08 -5.53 -6.56
N ASP A 28 3.24 -4.90 -6.81
CA ASP A 28 3.93 -5.00 -8.09
C ASP A 28 4.91 -6.19 -8.03
N LYS A 29 4.50 -7.32 -8.58
CA LYS A 29 5.31 -8.53 -8.51
C LYS A 29 6.58 -8.46 -9.36
N ARG A 30 6.64 -7.57 -10.34
CA ARG A 30 7.84 -7.36 -11.15
C ARG A 30 8.92 -6.65 -10.37
N ALA A 31 8.52 -5.59 -9.69
CA ALA A 31 9.44 -4.78 -8.88
C ALA A 31 9.62 -5.33 -7.48
N GLY A 32 8.69 -6.19 -7.00
CA GLY A 32 8.73 -6.72 -5.65
C GLY A 32 8.42 -5.66 -4.61
N VAL A 33 7.52 -4.74 -4.92
CA VAL A 33 7.18 -3.63 -4.02
C VAL A 33 5.68 -3.43 -3.94
N TRP A 34 5.24 -2.89 -2.81
CA TRP A 34 3.90 -2.35 -2.63
C TRP A 34 3.84 -0.94 -3.18
N ARG A 35 2.77 -0.62 -3.89
CA ARG A 35 2.51 0.73 -4.37
C ARG A 35 1.19 1.20 -3.79
N VAL A 36 1.20 2.38 -3.18
CA VAL A 36 0.00 2.96 -2.58
C VAL A 36 -0.17 4.39 -3.08
N ALA A 37 -1.41 4.79 -3.25
CA ALA A 37 -1.75 6.14 -3.69
C ALA A 37 -3.14 6.50 -3.19
N GLU A 38 -3.38 7.79 -3.01
CA GLU A 38 -4.69 8.29 -2.65
C GLU A 38 -5.57 8.42 -3.90
N ASP A 39 -6.82 7.96 -3.82
CA ASP A 39 -7.78 7.96 -4.94
C ASP A 39 -8.43 9.33 -5.13
N ASP A 40 -7.63 10.36 -5.18
CA ASP A 40 -8.07 11.75 -5.38
C ASP A 40 -7.26 12.33 -6.53
N PRO A 41 -7.91 12.78 -7.62
CA PRO A 41 -7.18 13.34 -8.75
C PRO A 41 -6.35 14.58 -8.40
N ASP A 42 -6.69 15.26 -7.32
CA ASP A 42 -5.94 16.44 -6.86
C ASP A 42 -4.84 16.08 -5.87
N SER A 43 -4.68 14.81 -5.54
CA SER A 43 -3.69 14.35 -4.56
C SER A 43 -2.41 13.90 -5.25
N ASP A 44 -1.26 14.30 -4.71
CA ASP A 44 0.05 13.85 -5.14
C ASP A 44 0.61 12.74 -4.23
N LEU A 45 -0.20 12.23 -3.31
CA LEU A 45 0.26 11.26 -2.33
C LEU A 45 0.48 9.90 -3.00
N TYR A 46 1.72 9.41 -2.92
CA TYR A 46 2.15 8.16 -3.51
C TYR A 46 3.36 7.63 -2.74
N ALA A 47 3.41 6.33 -2.54
CA ALA A 47 4.58 5.69 -1.95
C ALA A 47 4.76 4.29 -2.51
N GLU A 48 5.99 3.82 -2.49
CA GLU A 48 6.30 2.43 -2.83
C GLU A 48 7.40 1.91 -1.93
N SER A 49 7.29 0.66 -1.54
CA SER A 49 8.30 -0.02 -0.72
C SER A 49 8.07 -1.53 -0.76
N ALA A 50 9.15 -2.28 -0.67
CA ALA A 50 9.07 -3.72 -0.49
C ALA A 50 8.52 -4.08 0.89
N ASP A 51 8.59 -3.16 1.84
CA ASP A 51 8.13 -3.35 3.21
C ASP A 51 6.75 -2.74 3.40
N ALA A 52 5.76 -3.59 3.67
CA ALA A 52 4.38 -3.14 3.88
C ALA A 52 4.26 -2.16 5.04
N ALA A 53 5.10 -2.30 6.07
CA ALA A 53 5.06 -1.39 7.22
C ALA A 53 5.39 0.05 6.81
N GLU A 54 6.29 0.22 5.85
CA GLU A 54 6.64 1.55 5.36
C GLU A 54 5.46 2.22 4.65
N VAL A 55 4.80 1.50 3.74
CA VAL A 55 3.64 2.08 3.04
C VAL A 55 2.47 2.30 3.97
N LEU A 56 2.27 1.43 4.96
CA LEU A 56 1.25 1.62 5.98
C LEU A 56 1.51 2.89 6.80
N SER A 57 2.76 3.09 7.23
CA SER A 57 3.13 4.31 7.97
C SER A 57 2.90 5.56 7.13
N TYR A 58 3.26 5.50 5.86
CA TYR A 58 3.05 6.62 4.95
C TYR A 58 1.57 6.97 4.85
N MET A 59 0.72 5.97 4.62
CA MET A 59 -0.72 6.18 4.52
C MET A 59 -1.31 6.72 5.83
N ALA A 60 -0.86 6.18 6.97
CA ALA A 60 -1.36 6.60 8.28
C ALA A 60 -1.02 8.06 8.58
N VAL A 61 0.18 8.49 8.22
CA VAL A 61 0.62 9.88 8.43
C VAL A 61 -0.20 10.86 7.60
N HIS A 62 -0.64 10.44 6.41
CA HIS A 62 -1.36 11.28 5.47
C HIS A 62 -2.88 11.06 5.48
N SER A 63 -3.37 10.31 6.43
CA SER A 63 -4.81 10.03 6.54
C SER A 63 -5.53 11.00 7.47
#